data_6a6df9cfa52cc4ae2c0c5a67d04e26b4
#
_entry.id   6a6df9cfa52cc4ae2c0c5a67d04e26b4
#
_cell.length_a   1.000
_cell.length_b   1.000
_cell.length_c   1.000
_cell.angle_alpha   90.00
_cell.angle_beta   90.00
_cell.angle_gamma   90.00
#
_symmetry.space_group_name_H-M   'P 1'
#
loop_
_entity.id
_entity.type
_entity.pdbx_description
1 polymer ?
#
loop_
_entity_poly.entity_id
_entity_poly.type
_entity_poly.pdbx_seq_one_letter_code
_entity_poly.pdbx_strand_id
1 'polypeptide(L)'
;TGRDGGKAKLPWLDENTNHDLKVYRLNDSNSRLESVKPHLKLAGNQLNLLDEVHLSPSVGSHGKGYAYGKRVVDPKDWFFPCHFHQDPVMPGSLGVEAILQALQVFCLDQKLGDSFSNPRFRPSLSETSWKYRGQIIPTTGMMQLELHVSKIEKQDEQLMLVADASLWRDELRIYEVQNISLVIEEA
;
A
#
# COMPACT_ATOMS: atom_id res chain seq x y z
N THR A 1 -19.24 -19.30 -21.25
CA THR A 1 -19.65 -18.40 -20.16
C THR A 1 -18.58 -17.33 -20.05
N GLY A 2 -18.80 -16.20 -20.77
CA GLY A 2 -17.91 -15.06 -20.80
C GLY A 2 -17.75 -14.51 -19.37
N ARG A 3 -16.52 -14.50 -18.87
CA ARG A 3 -16.16 -13.62 -17.78
C ARG A 3 -16.09 -12.23 -18.39
N ASP A 4 -17.11 -11.43 -18.18
CA ASP A 4 -17.03 -9.98 -18.38
C ASP A 4 -15.88 -9.50 -17.47
N GLY A 5 -14.71 -9.33 -18.08
CA GLY A 5 -13.67 -8.49 -17.53
C GLY A 5 -14.20 -7.06 -17.58
N GLY A 6 -15.03 -6.69 -16.61
CA GLY A 6 -15.42 -5.31 -16.45
C GLY A 6 -14.14 -4.49 -16.45
N LYS A 7 -14.03 -3.50 -17.34
CA LYS A 7 -12.94 -2.52 -17.30
C LYS A 7 -12.86 -2.04 -15.87
N ALA A 8 -11.82 -2.47 -15.16
CA ALA A 8 -11.64 -2.07 -13.80
C ALA A 8 -11.60 -0.55 -13.80
N LYS A 9 -12.37 0.08 -12.94
CA LYS A 9 -12.26 1.52 -12.75
C LYS A 9 -10.79 1.81 -12.42
N LEU A 10 -10.24 2.80 -13.11
CA LEU A 10 -8.94 3.37 -12.76
C LEU A 10 -8.95 3.80 -11.29
N PRO A 11 -7.77 3.96 -10.66
CA PRO A 11 -7.70 4.48 -9.31
C PRO A 11 -8.58 5.74 -9.12
N TRP A 12 -9.18 5.87 -7.95
CA TRP A 12 -10.05 6.99 -7.56
C TRP A 12 -9.41 8.36 -7.81
N LEU A 13 -8.07 8.42 -7.81
CA LEU A 13 -7.30 9.62 -8.15
C LEU A 13 -7.68 10.21 -9.50
N ASP A 14 -7.90 9.39 -10.54
CA ASP A 14 -8.23 9.86 -11.88
C ASP A 14 -9.64 10.47 -11.98
N GLU A 15 -10.54 10.06 -11.09
CA GLU A 15 -11.90 10.60 -11.02
C GLU A 15 -11.99 11.89 -10.19
N ASN A 16 -11.00 12.15 -9.33
CA ASN A 16 -11.02 13.22 -8.32
C ASN A 16 -9.72 14.04 -8.31
N THR A 17 -9.24 14.42 -9.48
CA THR A 17 -7.94 15.10 -9.69
C THR A 17 -7.78 16.48 -9.03
N ASN A 18 -8.84 17.04 -8.41
CA ASN A 18 -8.82 18.35 -7.79
C ASN A 18 -8.35 18.36 -6.32
N HIS A 19 -7.91 17.23 -5.78
CA HIS A 19 -7.40 17.18 -4.41
C HIS A 19 -5.89 17.45 -4.38
N ASP A 20 -5.48 18.36 -3.50
CA ASP A 20 -4.08 18.63 -3.21
C ASP A 20 -3.49 17.45 -2.41
N LEU A 21 -2.83 16.53 -3.12
CA LEU A 21 -2.22 15.35 -2.54
C LEU A 21 -0.76 15.62 -2.19
N LYS A 22 -0.35 15.26 -0.98
CA LYS A 22 1.07 15.19 -0.65
C LYS A 22 1.72 14.02 -1.38
N VAL A 23 2.93 14.25 -1.91
CA VAL A 23 3.70 13.25 -2.65
C VAL A 23 4.97 12.89 -1.91
N TYR A 24 5.17 11.60 -1.67
CA TYR A 24 6.38 11.02 -1.10
C TYR A 24 7.07 10.12 -2.11
N ARG A 25 8.36 10.39 -2.41
CA ARG A 25 9.22 9.54 -3.24
C ARG A 25 10.04 8.65 -2.35
N LEU A 26 9.75 7.34 -2.35
CA LEU A 26 10.34 6.39 -1.41
C LEU A 26 11.77 5.95 -1.80
N ASN A 27 12.15 6.18 -3.06
CA ASN A 27 13.50 5.91 -3.57
C ASN A 27 14.46 7.11 -3.39
N ASP A 28 13.96 8.24 -2.90
CA ASP A 28 14.77 9.44 -2.67
C ASP A 28 15.27 9.47 -1.23
N SER A 29 16.59 9.47 -1.05
CA SER A 29 17.25 9.62 0.27
C SER A 29 16.93 10.93 0.97
N ASN A 30 16.39 11.92 0.25
CA ASN A 30 15.92 13.19 0.79
C ASN A 30 14.41 13.18 1.15
N SER A 31 13.73 12.06 1.02
CA SER A 31 12.33 11.91 1.41
C SER A 31 12.21 12.17 2.92
N ARG A 32 11.49 13.25 3.28
CA ARG A 32 11.29 13.69 4.67
C ARG A 32 10.33 12.82 5.48
N LEU A 33 10.13 11.57 5.06
CA LEU A 33 9.27 10.61 5.76
C LEU A 33 10.01 9.86 6.89
N GLU A 34 11.03 10.47 7.46
CA GLU A 34 11.73 9.88 8.58
C GLU A 34 10.92 10.04 9.87
N SER A 35 10.59 8.91 10.48
CA SER A 35 10.11 8.92 11.85
C SER A 35 11.27 9.22 12.80
N VAL A 36 11.05 10.09 13.77
CA VAL A 36 12.00 10.27 14.89
C VAL A 36 12.05 9.04 15.82
N LYS A 37 11.16 8.07 15.59
CA LYS A 37 11.06 6.82 16.36
C LYS A 37 11.81 5.70 15.63
N PRO A 38 12.84 5.10 16.22
CA PRO A 38 13.77 4.21 15.51
C PRO A 38 13.14 2.93 14.95
N HIS A 39 12.05 2.45 15.55
CA HIS A 39 11.36 1.23 15.13
C HIS A 39 10.11 1.48 14.28
N LEU A 40 9.60 2.72 14.21
CA LEU A 40 8.48 3.11 13.39
C LEU A 40 8.98 3.60 12.02
N LYS A 41 9.37 2.69 11.16
CA LYS A 41 9.98 3.00 9.86
C LYS A 41 9.48 2.04 8.77
N LEU A 42 9.58 2.49 7.53
CA LEU A 42 9.32 1.64 6.36
C LEU A 42 10.42 0.58 6.21
N ALA A 43 10.04 -0.56 5.66
CA ALA A 43 11.00 -1.53 5.16
C ALA A 43 11.80 -0.91 4.00
N GLY A 44 13.09 -1.21 3.95
CA GLY A 44 13.98 -0.75 2.90
C GLY A 44 14.46 -1.87 1.98
N ASN A 45 15.39 -1.55 1.08
CA ASN A 45 16.02 -2.49 0.16
C ASN A 45 15.00 -3.29 -0.67
N GLN A 46 15.05 -4.61 -0.63
CA GLN A 46 14.19 -5.50 -1.40
C GLN A 46 12.69 -5.37 -1.06
N LEU A 47 12.34 -4.87 0.11
CA LEU A 47 10.97 -4.64 0.53
C LEU A 47 10.50 -3.19 0.31
N ASN A 48 11.29 -2.35 -0.35
CA ASN A 48 10.78 -1.09 -0.89
C ASN A 48 10.01 -1.37 -2.17
N LEU A 49 8.69 -1.48 -2.06
CA LEU A 49 7.80 -1.98 -3.11
C LEU A 49 7.05 -0.87 -3.85
N LEU A 50 7.27 0.39 -3.48
CA LEU A 50 6.66 1.56 -4.12
C LEU A 50 7.73 2.61 -4.43
N ASP A 51 7.59 3.27 -5.57
CA ASP A 51 8.44 4.41 -5.95
C ASP A 51 7.90 5.71 -5.36
N GLU A 52 6.57 5.88 -5.43
CA GLU A 52 5.88 7.07 -4.94
C GLU A 52 4.57 6.71 -4.23
N VAL A 53 4.22 7.52 -3.24
CA VAL A 53 2.91 7.50 -2.57
C VAL A 53 2.35 8.91 -2.55
N HIS A 54 1.12 9.06 -3.02
CA HIS A 54 0.34 10.29 -2.98
C HIS A 54 -0.77 10.11 -1.95
N LEU A 55 -0.95 11.04 -1.03
CA LEU A 55 -1.93 10.85 0.03
C LEU A 55 -2.66 12.14 0.44
N SER A 56 -3.84 11.96 1.01
CA SER A 56 -4.61 12.99 1.69
C SER A 56 -5.30 12.41 2.92
N PRO A 57 -5.28 13.11 4.05
CA PRO A 57 -5.87 12.63 5.30
C PRO A 57 -7.40 12.76 5.38
N SER A 58 -8.03 13.49 4.46
CA SER A 58 -9.43 13.90 4.57
C SER A 58 -10.32 13.47 3.41
N VAL A 59 -9.76 12.72 2.45
CA VAL A 59 -10.51 12.25 1.28
C VAL A 59 -10.60 10.72 1.27
N GLY A 60 -11.03 10.13 0.16
CA GLY A 60 -11.27 8.71 0.02
C GLY A 60 -12.74 8.33 0.28
N SER A 61 -13.10 7.07 -0.01
CA SER A 61 -14.48 6.58 0.04
C SER A 61 -15.15 6.75 1.40
N HIS A 62 -14.36 6.82 2.47
CA HIS A 62 -14.86 6.96 3.85
C HIS A 62 -14.57 8.34 4.46
N GLY A 63 -13.92 9.26 3.73
CA GLY A 63 -13.56 10.59 4.21
C GLY A 63 -12.56 10.59 5.39
N LYS A 64 -11.78 9.51 5.55
CA LYS A 64 -10.86 9.32 6.69
C LYS A 64 -9.40 9.15 6.27
N GLY A 65 -9.14 9.24 4.98
CA GLY A 65 -7.81 9.13 4.40
C GLY A 65 -7.79 8.32 3.12
N TYR A 66 -6.87 8.71 2.26
CA TYR A 66 -6.62 8.09 0.96
C TYR A 66 -5.13 8.05 0.71
N ALA A 67 -4.66 6.96 0.14
CA ALA A 67 -3.34 6.92 -0.46
C ALA A 67 -3.37 6.21 -1.81
N TYR A 68 -2.59 6.71 -2.75
CA TYR A 68 -2.31 6.11 -4.05
C TYR A 68 -0.82 5.84 -4.13
N GLY A 69 -0.46 4.60 -4.44
CA GLY A 69 0.92 4.17 -4.62
C GLY A 69 1.19 3.71 -6.03
N LYS A 70 2.40 3.94 -6.53
CA LYS A 70 2.83 3.43 -7.83
C LYS A 70 4.27 2.94 -7.81
N ARG A 71 4.56 2.00 -8.72
CA ARG A 71 5.89 1.47 -9.00
C ARG A 71 6.02 1.14 -10.48
N VAL A 72 7.11 1.56 -11.10
CA VAL A 72 7.53 1.04 -12.39
C VAL A 72 8.13 -0.35 -12.16
N VAL A 73 7.60 -1.36 -12.83
CA VAL A 73 8.08 -2.74 -12.67
C VAL A 73 9.40 -2.92 -13.42
N ASP A 74 10.45 -3.31 -12.69
CA ASP A 74 11.72 -3.68 -13.32
C ASP A 74 11.69 -5.19 -13.64
N PRO A 75 11.86 -5.62 -14.90
CA PRO A 75 11.95 -7.04 -15.25
C PRO A 75 13.11 -7.78 -14.56
N LYS A 76 14.05 -7.06 -13.95
CA LYS A 76 15.16 -7.59 -13.15
C LYS A 76 14.88 -7.61 -11.63
N ASP A 77 13.67 -7.28 -11.21
CA ASP A 77 13.30 -7.35 -9.79
C ASP A 77 13.66 -8.72 -9.21
N TRP A 78 14.19 -8.70 -7.99
CA TRP A 78 14.79 -9.86 -7.31
C TRP A 78 13.88 -11.09 -7.20
N PHE A 79 12.58 -10.90 -7.20
CA PHE A 79 11.62 -12.01 -7.07
C PHE A 79 11.38 -12.75 -8.39
N PHE A 80 11.54 -12.14 -9.56
CA PHE A 80 11.30 -12.81 -10.84
C PHE A 80 12.21 -14.01 -11.13
N PRO A 81 13.53 -14.00 -10.81
CA PRO A 81 14.37 -15.17 -11.01
C PRO A 81 14.05 -16.36 -10.11
N CYS A 82 13.36 -16.15 -8.99
CA CYS A 82 13.13 -17.17 -7.97
C CYS A 82 11.64 -17.56 -7.77
N HIS A 83 10.70 -16.87 -8.42
CA HIS A 83 9.28 -17.12 -8.22
C HIS A 83 8.48 -16.95 -9.51
N PHE A 84 8.18 -18.01 -10.28
CA PHE A 84 8.54 -19.44 -10.22
C PHE A 84 9.53 -19.84 -11.32
N HIS A 85 10.03 -21.10 -11.28
CA HIS A 85 10.90 -21.62 -12.36
C HIS A 85 10.16 -21.63 -13.70
N GLN A 86 10.70 -20.92 -14.71
CA GLN A 86 10.14 -20.74 -16.07
C GLN A 86 8.74 -20.03 -16.10
N ASP A 87 8.26 -19.54 -14.98
CA ASP A 87 7.01 -18.76 -14.89
C ASP A 87 7.22 -17.58 -13.90
N PRO A 88 8.01 -16.55 -14.31
CA PRO A 88 8.38 -15.47 -13.43
C PRO A 88 7.19 -14.57 -13.13
N VAL A 89 6.79 -14.53 -11.86
CA VAL A 89 5.71 -13.69 -11.36
C VAL A 89 6.09 -13.07 -10.02
N MET A 90 5.60 -11.88 -9.75
CA MET A 90 5.71 -11.29 -8.41
C MET A 90 4.87 -12.10 -7.41
N PRO A 91 5.44 -12.50 -6.25
CA PRO A 91 4.64 -13.11 -5.19
C PRO A 91 3.42 -12.26 -4.82
N GLY A 92 2.23 -12.88 -4.77
CA GLY A 92 1.01 -12.15 -4.43
C GLY A 92 1.05 -11.45 -3.08
N SER A 93 1.76 -12.03 -2.11
CA SER A 93 2.01 -11.44 -0.79
C SER A 93 2.79 -10.12 -0.85
N LEU A 94 3.68 -9.92 -1.83
CA LEU A 94 4.39 -8.65 -2.01
C LEU A 94 3.45 -7.53 -2.49
N GLY A 95 2.39 -7.86 -3.22
CA GLY A 95 1.34 -6.87 -3.54
C GLY A 95 0.56 -6.44 -2.30
N VAL A 96 0.30 -7.36 -1.37
CA VAL A 96 -0.30 -7.03 -0.06
C VAL A 96 0.68 -6.19 0.78
N GLU A 97 1.97 -6.54 0.78
CA GLU A 97 3.02 -5.76 1.46
C GLU A 97 3.13 -4.33 0.89
N ALA A 98 3.00 -4.15 -0.42
CA ALA A 98 2.97 -2.83 -1.04
C ALA A 98 1.77 -1.98 -0.55
N ILE A 99 0.60 -2.60 -0.36
CA ILE A 99 -0.58 -1.93 0.22
C ILE A 99 -0.29 -1.54 1.68
N LEU A 100 0.29 -2.44 2.47
CA LEU A 100 0.69 -2.14 3.86
C LEU A 100 1.74 -1.02 3.91
N GLN A 101 2.70 -0.99 2.97
CA GLN A 101 3.69 0.09 2.88
C GLN A 101 3.02 1.45 2.64
N ALA A 102 2.02 1.54 1.75
CA ALA A 102 1.27 2.77 1.54
C ALA A 102 0.50 3.20 2.81
N LEU A 103 -0.06 2.24 3.55
CA LEU A 103 -0.74 2.52 4.83
C LEU A 103 0.25 2.97 5.91
N GLN A 104 1.47 2.43 5.93
CA GLN A 104 2.56 2.88 6.80
C GLN A 104 2.99 4.32 6.47
N VAL A 105 3.10 4.67 5.17
CA VAL A 105 3.38 6.06 4.73
C VAL A 105 2.31 7.00 5.26
N PHE A 106 1.04 6.63 5.16
CA PHE A 106 -0.07 7.39 5.72
C PHE A 106 0.07 7.59 7.23
N CYS A 107 0.39 6.53 7.98
CA CYS A 107 0.61 6.61 9.43
C CYS A 107 1.74 7.58 9.81
N LEU A 108 2.84 7.52 9.08
CA LEU A 108 4.01 8.40 9.32
C LEU A 108 3.69 9.86 9.01
N ASP A 109 3.01 10.13 7.89
CA ASP A 109 2.57 11.49 7.53
C ASP A 109 1.65 12.09 8.58
N GLN A 110 0.70 11.28 9.07
CA GLN A 110 -0.27 11.70 10.09
C GLN A 110 0.29 11.66 11.53
N LYS A 111 1.56 11.28 11.71
CA LYS A 111 2.25 11.20 13.00
C LYS A 111 1.51 10.36 14.04
N LEU A 112 0.86 9.29 13.59
CA LEU A 112 0.00 8.47 14.45
C LEU A 112 0.77 7.71 15.52
N GLY A 113 2.09 7.56 15.36
CA GLY A 113 2.97 6.94 16.34
C GLY A 113 3.53 7.89 17.42
N ASP A 114 3.27 9.20 17.36
CA ASP A 114 3.93 10.19 18.23
C ASP A 114 3.58 10.02 19.72
N SER A 115 2.39 9.50 20.03
CA SER A 115 1.96 9.26 21.40
C SER A 115 2.61 8.05 22.08
N PHE A 116 3.34 7.21 21.32
CA PHE A 116 4.02 6.03 21.84
C PHE A 116 5.48 6.35 22.15
N SER A 117 6.05 5.64 23.13
CA SER A 117 7.46 5.83 23.52
C SER A 117 8.41 5.19 22.53
N ASN A 118 8.16 3.94 22.16
CA ASN A 118 8.98 3.15 21.26
C ASN A 118 8.10 2.33 20.28
N PRO A 119 7.36 3.01 19.37
CA PRO A 119 6.37 2.35 18.52
C PRO A 119 7.00 1.51 17.41
N ARG A 120 6.28 0.46 17.01
CA ARG A 120 6.56 -0.30 15.80
C ARG A 120 5.28 -0.57 15.01
N PHE A 121 5.42 -0.87 13.73
CA PHE A 121 4.33 -1.40 12.90
C PHE A 121 4.18 -2.90 13.08
N ARG A 122 2.93 -3.36 13.17
CA ARG A 122 2.58 -4.77 13.10
C ARG A 122 1.39 -4.95 12.14
N PRO A 123 1.56 -5.69 11.03
CA PRO A 123 0.44 -6.04 10.16
C PRO A 123 -0.58 -6.92 10.90
N SER A 124 -1.86 -6.74 10.59
CA SER A 124 -2.91 -7.62 11.04
C SER A 124 -3.82 -7.98 9.86
N LEU A 125 -3.98 -9.26 9.60
CA LEU A 125 -4.77 -9.77 8.49
C LEU A 125 -5.96 -10.63 8.95
N SER A 126 -6.32 -10.56 10.24
CA SER A 126 -7.29 -11.46 10.87
C SER A 126 -8.69 -11.40 10.25
N GLU A 127 -9.10 -10.25 9.72
CA GLU A 127 -10.40 -10.03 9.11
C GLU A 127 -10.29 -9.63 7.63
N THR A 128 -9.11 -9.77 7.04
CA THR A 128 -8.85 -9.32 5.68
C THR A 128 -9.44 -10.28 4.66
N SER A 129 -10.25 -9.76 3.74
CA SER A 129 -10.68 -10.46 2.53
C SER A 129 -9.84 -10.01 1.35
N TRP A 130 -9.24 -10.96 0.63
CA TRP A 130 -8.39 -10.70 -0.52
C TRP A 130 -8.81 -11.52 -1.73
N LYS A 131 -9.27 -10.81 -2.78
CA LYS A 131 -9.56 -11.42 -4.08
C LYS A 131 -8.39 -11.19 -5.02
N TYR A 132 -7.70 -12.24 -5.37
CA TYR A 132 -6.57 -12.28 -6.29
C TYR A 132 -7.00 -12.73 -7.68
N ARG A 133 -6.87 -11.87 -8.69
CA ARG A 133 -7.40 -12.12 -10.05
C ARG A 133 -6.36 -11.99 -11.16
N GLY A 134 -5.13 -11.74 -10.83
CA GLY A 134 -4.07 -11.58 -11.82
C GLY A 134 -2.72 -11.36 -11.19
N GLN A 135 -1.68 -11.41 -12.00
CA GLN A 135 -0.28 -11.44 -11.60
C GLN A 135 0.46 -10.24 -12.18
N ILE A 136 1.50 -9.79 -11.48
CA ILE A 136 2.52 -8.88 -11.99
C ILE A 136 3.64 -9.75 -12.56
N ILE A 137 3.98 -9.53 -13.82
CA ILE A 137 4.95 -10.29 -14.60
C ILE A 137 6.05 -9.35 -15.11
N PRO A 138 7.20 -9.85 -15.59
CA PRO A 138 8.32 -9.00 -16.03
C PRO A 138 7.99 -8.00 -17.16
N THR A 139 6.93 -8.25 -17.92
CA THR A 139 6.45 -7.35 -18.98
C THR A 139 5.41 -6.34 -18.53
N THR A 140 5.04 -6.33 -17.25
CA THR A 140 4.18 -5.30 -16.66
C THR A 140 4.91 -3.96 -16.68
N GLY A 141 4.25 -2.91 -17.17
CA GLY A 141 4.83 -1.56 -17.17
C GLY A 141 4.77 -0.91 -15.78
N MET A 142 3.58 -0.93 -15.17
CA MET A 142 3.34 -0.25 -13.90
C MET A 142 2.46 -1.06 -12.97
N MET A 143 2.85 -1.12 -11.71
CA MET A 143 1.98 -1.51 -10.59
C MET A 143 1.43 -0.23 -9.94
N GLN A 144 0.12 -0.18 -9.76
CA GLN A 144 -0.58 0.90 -9.08
C GLN A 144 -1.45 0.32 -7.97
N LEU A 145 -1.60 1.05 -6.90
CA LEU A 145 -2.53 0.69 -5.84
C LEU A 145 -3.21 1.93 -5.27
N GLU A 146 -4.36 1.71 -4.69
CA GLU A 146 -5.01 2.71 -3.85
C GLU A 146 -5.52 2.07 -2.57
N LEU A 147 -5.64 2.89 -1.54
CA LEU A 147 -6.31 2.52 -0.30
C LEU A 147 -7.18 3.65 0.22
N HIS A 148 -8.26 3.27 0.86
CA HIS A 148 -9.22 4.15 1.52
C HIS A 148 -9.32 3.77 2.97
N VAL A 149 -8.85 4.65 3.85
CA VAL A 149 -8.90 4.41 5.30
C VAL A 149 -10.35 4.44 5.75
N SER A 150 -10.82 3.33 6.30
CA SER A 150 -12.19 3.16 6.81
C SER A 150 -12.28 3.39 8.31
N LYS A 151 -11.20 3.09 9.06
CA LYS A 151 -11.19 3.15 10.51
C LYS A 151 -9.81 3.52 11.05
N ILE A 152 -9.79 4.37 12.08
CA ILE A 152 -8.61 4.64 12.92
C ILE A 152 -9.11 4.56 14.36
N GLU A 153 -8.59 3.62 15.10
CA GLU A 153 -9.05 3.34 16.48
C GLU A 153 -7.85 3.17 17.41
N LYS A 154 -7.90 3.89 18.53
CA LYS A 154 -6.97 3.68 19.63
C LYS A 154 -7.63 2.77 20.68
N GLN A 155 -6.99 1.64 20.95
CA GLN A 155 -7.42 0.70 21.98
C GLN A 155 -6.24 0.42 22.92
N ASP A 156 -6.37 0.81 24.16
CA ASP A 156 -5.32 0.67 25.18
C ASP A 156 -3.95 1.20 24.70
N GLU A 157 -2.97 0.34 24.56
CA GLU A 157 -1.60 0.62 24.13
C GLU A 157 -1.38 0.39 22.62
N GLN A 158 -2.45 0.28 21.85
CA GLN A 158 -2.37 0.05 20.41
C GLN A 158 -3.21 1.07 19.64
N LEU A 159 -2.77 1.39 18.42
CA LEU A 159 -3.56 2.15 17.46
C LEU A 159 -3.72 1.30 16.20
N MET A 160 -4.95 1.02 15.82
CA MET A 160 -5.29 0.20 14.67
C MET A 160 -5.87 1.07 13.55
N LEU A 161 -5.32 0.90 12.35
CA LEU A 161 -5.88 1.42 11.12
C LEU A 161 -6.46 0.29 10.30
N VAL A 162 -7.61 0.53 9.68
CA VAL A 162 -8.26 -0.39 8.74
C VAL A 162 -8.51 0.34 7.44
N ALA A 163 -8.27 -0.33 6.32
CA ALA A 163 -8.48 0.22 4.99
C ALA A 163 -9.04 -0.82 4.02
N ASP A 164 -9.74 -0.34 3.00
CA ASP A 164 -10.03 -1.09 1.79
C ASP A 164 -9.04 -0.67 0.71
N ALA A 165 -8.61 -1.62 -0.14
CA ALA A 165 -7.59 -1.36 -1.13
C ALA A 165 -7.85 -2.09 -2.45
N SER A 166 -7.27 -1.57 -3.51
CA SER A 166 -7.21 -2.22 -4.82
C SER A 166 -5.79 -2.12 -5.37
N LEU A 167 -5.40 -3.08 -6.21
CA LEU A 167 -4.13 -3.05 -6.91
C LEU A 167 -4.33 -3.38 -8.38
N TRP A 168 -3.64 -2.63 -9.25
CA TRP A 168 -3.69 -2.76 -10.70
C TRP A 168 -2.33 -3.15 -11.26
N ARG A 169 -2.39 -3.94 -12.31
CA ARG A 169 -1.31 -4.14 -13.27
C ARG A 169 -1.66 -3.33 -14.51
N ASP A 170 -0.91 -2.27 -14.79
CA ASP A 170 -1.25 -1.30 -15.81
C ASP A 170 -2.70 -0.78 -15.60
N GLU A 171 -3.62 -1.03 -16.50
CA GLU A 171 -5.04 -0.64 -16.38
C GLU A 171 -5.96 -1.75 -15.84
N LEU A 172 -5.42 -2.95 -15.54
CA LEU A 172 -6.19 -4.09 -15.08
C LEU A 172 -6.14 -4.22 -13.56
N ARG A 173 -7.30 -4.07 -12.88
CA ARG A 173 -7.40 -4.35 -11.45
C ARG A 173 -7.24 -5.85 -11.17
N ILE A 174 -6.22 -6.20 -10.42
CA ILE A 174 -5.87 -7.59 -10.09
C ILE A 174 -6.10 -7.95 -8.63
N TYR A 175 -6.11 -6.96 -7.70
CA TYR A 175 -6.50 -7.20 -6.31
C TYR A 175 -7.68 -6.34 -5.92
N GLU A 176 -8.53 -6.91 -5.07
CA GLU A 176 -9.54 -6.25 -4.28
C GLU A 176 -9.37 -6.74 -2.84
N VAL A 177 -9.02 -5.84 -1.94
CA VAL A 177 -8.71 -6.14 -0.54
C VAL A 177 -9.65 -5.36 0.35
N GLN A 178 -10.29 -6.04 1.28
CA GLN A 178 -11.19 -5.43 2.27
C GLN A 178 -10.67 -5.69 3.67
N ASN A 179 -10.78 -4.69 4.52
CA ASN A 179 -10.39 -4.73 5.94
C ASN A 179 -8.91 -5.09 6.17
N ILE A 180 -8.00 -4.64 5.27
CA ILE A 180 -6.58 -4.75 5.59
C ILE A 180 -6.27 -3.83 6.77
N SER A 181 -5.53 -4.33 7.75
CA SER A 181 -5.24 -3.55 8.95
C SER A 181 -3.77 -3.51 9.32
N LEU A 182 -3.39 -2.39 9.92
CA LEU A 182 -2.06 -2.10 10.44
C LEU A 182 -2.20 -1.64 11.89
N VAL A 183 -1.38 -2.19 12.76
CA VAL A 183 -1.33 -1.82 14.17
C VAL A 183 -0.03 -1.07 14.45
N ILE A 184 -0.12 0.02 15.22
CA ILE A 184 1.01 0.66 15.88
C ILE A 184 0.94 0.28 17.35
N GLU A 185 2.00 -0.30 17.88
CA GLU A 185 2.11 -0.77 19.26
C GLU A 185 3.51 -0.46 19.81
N GLU A 186 3.70 -0.52 21.12
CA GLU A 186 5.04 -0.45 21.73
C GLU A 186 5.88 -1.68 21.33
N ALA A 187 7.17 -1.48 21.05
CA ALA A 187 8.11 -2.50 20.58
C ALA A 187 8.68 -3.34 21.75
#